data_c1481271acdd7d8874596e7bc20eed9c
#
_entry.id   c1481271acdd7d8874596e7bc20eed9c
#
_cell.length_a   1.000
_cell.length_b   1.000
_cell.length_c   1.000
_cell.angle_alpha   90.00
_cell.angle_beta   90.00
_cell.angle_gamma   90.00
#
_symmetry.space_group_name_H-M   'P 1'
#
loop_
_entity.id
_entity.type
_entity.pdbx_description
1 polymer ?
#
loop_
_entity_poly.entity_id
_entity_poly.type
_entity_poly.pdbx_seq_one_letter_code
_entity_poly.pdbx_strand_id
1 'polypeptide(L)'
;MTKVSVIIPTHSRPNLLPRAVDSARSAATEVEIIVVDDASTDQTASVCKSLKGVKYIRLDRNQGVAGARNVGILTSTGNYVAFLDDDDLRLPGSLDLQAAAMDESPEAGFVCGAMIMADQEYQPTGEIFLPHNSGNVFWDLLELDFPVMPLSTLIRKECFLRVGLLNQKLKGIDDWDIFTRIAEVYPILVIDQPMGLYRQPTPSSDQGSSSQATQLLKASRHQLKLLELPSARAADPGVRRAIRRRTLNRCADTLLWTAAHQLSRGEYGAVFRNVLGALRLNPFRIARPRAYKKLAQRLILSHTH
;
A
#
# COMPACT_ATOMS: atom_id res chain seq x y z
N MET A 1 18.84 9.36 20.11
CA MET A 1 18.42 8.04 19.58
C MET A 1 17.71 8.29 18.29
N THR A 2 17.96 7.51 17.26
CA THR A 2 17.26 7.62 15.97
C THR A 2 15.77 7.42 16.19
N LYS A 3 14.97 8.42 15.79
CA LYS A 3 13.54 8.44 16.05
C LYS A 3 12.76 7.64 14.99
N VAL A 4 13.20 7.71 13.74
CA VAL A 4 12.55 7.07 12.60
C VAL A 4 13.49 6.09 11.92
N SER A 5 13.01 4.86 11.63
CA SER A 5 13.68 3.90 10.76
C SER A 5 12.92 3.76 9.45
N VAL A 6 13.57 4.09 8.33
CA VAL A 6 13.04 3.88 6.99
C VAL A 6 13.53 2.54 6.46
N ILE A 7 12.61 1.66 6.12
CA ILE A 7 12.89 0.32 5.58
C ILE A 7 12.64 0.33 4.08
N ILE A 8 13.67 0.04 3.30
CA ILE A 8 13.64 0.00 1.84
C ILE A 8 13.90 -1.44 1.40
N PRO A 9 12.84 -2.22 1.08
CA PRO A 9 13.01 -3.51 0.42
C PRO A 9 13.47 -3.28 -1.03
N THR A 10 14.41 -4.08 -1.52
CA THR A 10 14.87 -4.01 -2.91
C THR A 10 15.14 -5.41 -3.47
N HIS A 11 14.89 -5.59 -4.77
CA HIS A 11 15.24 -6.80 -5.50
C HIS A 11 15.53 -6.49 -6.96
N SER A 12 16.79 -6.61 -7.37
CA SER A 12 17.24 -6.43 -8.77
C SER A 12 16.84 -5.08 -9.40
N ARG A 13 17.00 -3.98 -8.61
CA ARG A 13 16.69 -2.61 -9.05
C ARG A 13 17.80 -1.60 -8.70
N PRO A 14 19.05 -1.84 -9.14
CA PRO A 14 20.20 -1.02 -8.74
C PRO A 14 20.09 0.45 -9.16
N ASN A 15 19.34 0.76 -10.23
CA ASN A 15 19.23 2.11 -10.77
C ASN A 15 18.20 3.00 -10.04
N LEU A 16 17.22 2.42 -9.36
CA LEU A 16 16.15 3.15 -8.66
C LEU A 16 16.51 3.41 -7.19
N LEU A 17 17.13 2.43 -6.55
CA LEU A 17 17.45 2.43 -5.13
C LEU A 17 18.20 3.69 -4.63
N PRO A 18 19.21 4.26 -5.34
CA PRO A 18 19.91 5.45 -4.83
C PRO A 18 18.99 6.65 -4.62
N ARG A 19 18.03 6.87 -5.52
CA ARG A 19 17.06 7.96 -5.41
C ARG A 19 16.13 7.78 -4.19
N ALA A 20 15.64 6.57 -3.97
CA ALA A 20 14.81 6.25 -2.80
C ALA A 20 15.58 6.51 -1.50
N VAL A 21 16.83 6.08 -1.41
CA VAL A 21 17.71 6.31 -0.25
C VAL A 21 17.95 7.81 -0.03
N ASP A 22 18.23 8.58 -1.08
CA ASP A 22 18.45 10.04 -0.96
C ASP A 22 17.16 10.77 -0.53
N SER A 23 16.00 10.34 -1.03
CA SER A 23 14.72 10.88 -0.59
C SER A 23 14.44 10.57 0.89
N ALA A 24 14.77 9.38 1.35
CA ALA A 24 14.64 9.00 2.76
C ALA A 24 15.52 9.85 3.67
N ARG A 25 16.74 10.21 3.23
CA ARG A 25 17.64 11.11 3.99
C ARG A 25 17.06 12.50 4.20
N SER A 26 16.41 13.04 3.19
CA SER A 26 15.80 14.37 3.25
C SER A 26 14.46 14.40 3.99
N ALA A 27 13.85 13.24 4.20
CA ALA A 27 12.52 13.14 4.79
C ALA A 27 12.48 13.36 6.31
N ALA A 28 13.61 13.18 7.01
CA ALA A 28 13.72 13.45 8.45
C ALA A 28 15.12 13.95 8.83
N THR A 29 15.18 14.74 9.91
CA THR A 29 16.42 15.26 10.50
C THR A 29 17.26 14.12 11.08
N GLU A 30 16.63 13.17 11.77
CA GLU A 30 17.28 11.98 12.35
C GLU A 30 16.61 10.72 11.79
N VAL A 31 17.30 10.04 10.88
CA VAL A 31 16.79 8.86 10.19
C VAL A 31 17.80 7.71 10.18
N GLU A 32 17.35 6.51 10.54
CA GLU A 32 18.02 5.25 10.26
C GLU A 32 17.49 4.70 8.93
N ILE A 33 18.35 4.48 7.95
CA ILE A 33 17.95 3.90 6.67
C ILE A 33 18.42 2.44 6.61
N ILE A 34 17.46 1.53 6.42
CA ILE A 34 17.71 0.09 6.36
C ILE A 34 17.30 -0.39 4.96
N VAL A 35 18.29 -0.75 4.16
CA VAL A 35 18.06 -1.41 2.87
C VAL A 35 18.11 -2.92 3.06
N VAL A 36 17.02 -3.59 2.70
CA VAL A 36 16.94 -5.06 2.75
C VAL A 36 16.88 -5.58 1.31
N ASP A 37 17.99 -6.16 0.88
CA ASP A 37 18.15 -6.79 -0.44
C ASP A 37 17.61 -8.23 -0.40
N ASP A 38 16.49 -8.43 -1.09
CA ASP A 38 15.77 -9.71 -1.14
C ASP A 38 16.42 -10.70 -2.12
N ALA A 39 17.72 -11.00 -1.89
CA ALA A 39 18.54 -11.95 -2.65
C ALA A 39 18.70 -11.55 -4.16
N SER A 40 19.05 -10.29 -4.43
CA SER A 40 19.34 -9.82 -5.80
C SER A 40 20.56 -10.56 -6.39
N THR A 41 20.50 -10.79 -7.71
CA THR A 41 21.58 -11.49 -8.44
C THR A 41 22.36 -10.58 -9.38
N ASP A 42 21.99 -9.30 -9.43
CA ASP A 42 22.59 -8.26 -10.27
C ASP A 42 23.56 -7.34 -9.45
N GLN A 43 23.75 -6.11 -9.93
CA GLN A 43 24.64 -5.13 -9.30
C GLN A 43 24.05 -4.48 -8.03
N THR A 44 22.82 -4.83 -7.61
CA THR A 44 22.15 -4.21 -6.44
C THR A 44 23.03 -4.28 -5.19
N ALA A 45 23.67 -5.41 -4.92
CA ALA A 45 24.56 -5.55 -3.76
C ALA A 45 25.76 -4.58 -3.78
N SER A 46 26.34 -4.33 -4.95
CA SER A 46 27.46 -3.37 -5.08
C SER A 46 26.99 -1.93 -4.90
N VAL A 47 25.83 -1.60 -5.44
CA VAL A 47 25.19 -0.28 -5.25
C VAL A 47 24.89 -0.06 -3.76
N CYS A 48 24.26 -1.01 -3.07
CA CYS A 48 23.97 -0.90 -1.65
C CYS A 48 25.24 -0.63 -0.80
N LYS A 49 26.34 -1.31 -1.11
CA LYS A 49 27.63 -1.11 -0.41
C LYS A 49 28.24 0.27 -0.65
N SER A 50 27.92 0.94 -1.75
CA SER A 50 28.39 2.30 -2.05
C SER A 50 27.58 3.40 -1.34
N LEU A 51 26.37 3.09 -0.87
CA LEU A 51 25.47 4.04 -0.22
C LEU A 51 25.93 4.29 1.23
N LYS A 52 26.42 5.50 1.50
CA LYS A 52 26.90 5.88 2.83
C LYS A 52 25.74 6.00 3.82
N GLY A 53 25.98 5.65 5.10
CA GLY A 53 25.00 5.83 6.19
C GLY A 53 23.75 4.94 6.07
N VAL A 54 23.84 3.86 5.31
CA VAL A 54 22.78 2.88 5.14
C VAL A 54 23.14 1.59 5.84
N LYS A 55 22.21 1.04 6.61
CA LYS A 55 22.31 -0.32 7.14
C LYS A 55 21.86 -1.28 6.04
N TYR A 56 22.82 -1.95 5.41
CA TYR A 56 22.54 -2.91 4.35
C TYR A 56 22.44 -4.33 4.90
N ILE A 57 21.33 -5.01 4.56
CA ILE A 57 21.07 -6.40 4.93
C ILE A 57 20.71 -7.15 3.65
N ARG A 58 21.42 -8.24 3.37
CA ARG A 58 21.12 -9.12 2.26
C ARG A 58 20.52 -10.43 2.76
N LEU A 59 19.43 -10.86 2.15
CA LEU A 59 18.80 -12.14 2.43
C LEU A 59 19.44 -13.25 1.60
N ASP A 60 19.53 -14.46 2.16
CA ASP A 60 20.09 -15.63 1.47
C ASP A 60 19.17 -16.15 0.35
N ARG A 61 17.89 -15.89 0.47
CA ARG A 61 16.85 -16.28 -0.51
C ARG A 61 15.77 -15.22 -0.61
N ASN A 62 15.10 -15.15 -1.75
CA ASN A 62 13.95 -14.27 -1.94
C ASN A 62 12.79 -14.66 -1.02
N GLN A 63 12.34 -13.72 -0.20
CA GLN A 63 11.24 -13.86 0.76
C GLN A 63 10.06 -12.97 0.39
N GLY A 64 10.17 -12.17 -0.68
CA GLY A 64 9.20 -11.17 -1.09
C GLY A 64 9.24 -9.91 -0.24
N VAL A 65 8.54 -8.86 -0.68
CA VAL A 65 8.51 -7.55 -0.04
C VAL A 65 8.16 -7.64 1.44
N ALA A 66 7.14 -8.42 1.81
CA ALA A 66 6.73 -8.62 3.20
C ALA A 66 7.86 -9.24 4.06
N GLY A 67 8.60 -10.21 3.49
CA GLY A 67 9.75 -10.82 4.17
C GLY A 67 10.87 -9.81 4.42
N ALA A 68 11.23 -9.05 3.40
CA ALA A 68 12.23 -8.00 3.50
C ALA A 68 11.82 -6.91 4.49
N ARG A 69 10.56 -6.43 4.45
CA ARG A 69 10.02 -5.47 5.43
C ARG A 69 10.08 -6.02 6.85
N ASN A 70 9.77 -7.29 7.07
CA ASN A 70 9.85 -7.93 8.40
C ASN A 70 11.28 -7.94 8.95
N VAL A 71 12.26 -8.28 8.13
CA VAL A 71 13.68 -8.21 8.55
C VAL A 71 14.06 -6.77 8.91
N GLY A 72 13.61 -5.79 8.10
CA GLY A 72 13.80 -4.37 8.40
C GLY A 72 13.20 -3.96 9.74
N ILE A 73 11.94 -4.35 10.04
CA ILE A 73 11.27 -4.06 11.31
C ILE A 73 12.07 -4.63 12.49
N LEU A 74 12.46 -5.90 12.39
CA LEU A 74 13.19 -6.60 13.47
C LEU A 74 14.57 -5.99 13.75
N THR A 75 15.19 -5.40 12.74
CA THR A 75 16.54 -4.82 12.84
C THR A 75 16.55 -3.31 13.03
N SER A 76 15.39 -2.65 12.95
CA SER A 76 15.23 -1.21 13.16
C SER A 76 15.46 -0.83 14.63
N THR A 77 15.97 0.39 14.86
CA THR A 77 16.23 0.92 16.21
C THR A 77 15.33 2.12 16.55
N GLY A 78 14.67 2.72 15.55
CA GLY A 78 13.77 3.84 15.75
C GLY A 78 12.47 3.47 16.49
N ASN A 79 11.84 4.47 17.10
CA ASN A 79 10.54 4.33 17.74
C ASN A 79 9.41 4.20 16.71
N TYR A 80 9.66 4.75 15.53
CA TYR A 80 8.75 4.72 14.38
C TYR A 80 9.39 4.01 13.19
N VAL A 81 8.54 3.37 12.40
CA VAL A 81 8.93 2.65 11.18
C VAL A 81 8.16 3.24 10.01
N ALA A 82 8.89 3.61 8.96
CA ALA A 82 8.33 3.97 7.66
C ALA A 82 8.77 2.93 6.62
N PHE A 83 7.88 2.58 5.70
CA PHE A 83 8.22 1.82 4.52
C PHE A 83 8.41 2.75 3.32
N LEU A 84 9.37 2.43 2.48
CA LEU A 84 9.62 3.13 1.23
C LEU A 84 10.03 2.09 0.18
N ASP A 85 9.25 1.92 -0.87
CA ASP A 85 9.62 1.06 -1.97
C ASP A 85 10.76 1.70 -2.78
N ASP A 86 11.62 0.87 -3.36
CA ASP A 86 12.86 1.31 -4.03
C ASP A 86 12.62 2.13 -5.32
N ASP A 87 11.36 2.21 -5.76
CA ASP A 87 10.89 2.99 -6.91
C ASP A 87 10.03 4.20 -6.54
N ASP A 88 9.85 4.50 -5.24
CA ASP A 88 9.12 5.66 -4.75
C ASP A 88 10.04 6.71 -4.11
N LEU A 89 9.50 7.92 -3.85
CA LEU A 89 10.25 8.99 -3.18
C LEU A 89 9.47 9.60 -2.02
N ARG A 90 10.13 9.78 -0.88
CA ARG A 90 9.62 10.60 0.23
C ARG A 90 9.83 12.08 -0.05
N LEU A 91 8.92 12.94 0.39
CA LEU A 91 9.12 14.39 0.34
C LEU A 91 9.99 14.87 1.50
N PRO A 92 10.81 15.92 1.30
CA PRO A 92 11.63 16.50 2.37
C PRO A 92 10.82 16.89 3.60
N GLY A 93 11.30 16.53 4.79
CA GLY A 93 10.65 16.84 6.08
C GLY A 93 9.35 16.06 6.36
N SER A 94 8.88 15.20 5.45
CA SER A 94 7.61 14.49 5.59
C SER A 94 7.57 13.57 6.82
N LEU A 95 8.69 12.93 7.15
CA LEU A 95 8.78 12.05 8.31
C LEU A 95 8.91 12.83 9.63
N ASP A 96 9.55 14.00 9.63
CA ASP A 96 9.58 14.87 10.82
C ASP A 96 8.18 15.35 11.16
N LEU A 97 7.39 15.77 10.15
CA LEU A 97 6.01 16.17 10.32
C LEU A 97 5.14 15.02 10.88
N GLN A 98 5.28 13.81 10.31
CA GLN A 98 4.57 12.64 10.78
C GLN A 98 4.97 12.23 12.19
N ALA A 99 6.27 12.31 12.51
CA ALA A 99 6.77 11.95 13.85
C ALA A 99 6.30 12.94 14.91
N ALA A 100 6.24 14.25 14.60
CA ALA A 100 5.69 15.25 15.51
C ALA A 100 4.21 14.97 15.82
N ALA A 101 3.39 14.70 14.81
CA ALA A 101 1.98 14.35 15.02
C ALA A 101 1.80 13.07 15.87
N MET A 102 2.66 12.07 15.68
CA MET A 102 2.63 10.83 16.46
C MET A 102 3.09 11.03 17.91
N ASP A 103 4.00 11.98 18.17
CA ASP A 103 4.43 12.32 19.53
C ASP A 103 3.34 13.06 20.31
N GLU A 104 2.52 13.87 19.61
CA GLU A 104 1.36 14.57 20.19
C GLU A 104 0.16 13.64 20.45
N SER A 105 0.14 12.45 19.80
CA SER A 105 -0.95 11.48 19.89
C SER A 105 -0.41 10.08 20.23
N PRO A 106 -0.02 9.83 21.49
CA PRO A 106 0.62 8.57 21.89
C PRO A 106 -0.27 7.34 21.72
N GLU A 107 -1.59 7.52 21.65
CA GLU A 107 -2.56 6.44 21.40
C GLU A 107 -2.61 6.00 19.95
N ALA A 108 -2.12 6.82 18.98
CA ALA A 108 -2.22 6.50 17.57
C ALA A 108 -1.26 5.38 17.14
N GLY A 109 -1.75 4.43 16.35
CA GLY A 109 -0.95 3.31 15.85
C GLY A 109 -0.10 3.69 14.65
N PHE A 110 -0.64 4.48 13.73
CA PHE A 110 0.11 5.09 12.63
C PHE A 110 -0.50 6.43 12.20
N VAL A 111 0.28 7.21 11.50
CA VAL A 111 -0.16 8.40 10.79
C VAL A 111 0.04 8.18 9.29
N CYS A 112 -0.87 8.69 8.48
CA CYS A 112 -0.73 8.72 7.03
C CYS A 112 -1.07 10.10 6.47
N GLY A 113 -0.64 10.35 5.24
CA GLY A 113 -0.95 11.60 4.54
C GLY A 113 -1.19 11.36 3.06
N ALA A 114 -1.25 12.44 2.28
CA ALA A 114 -1.48 12.36 0.85
C ALA A 114 -0.28 11.75 0.10
N MET A 115 -0.56 11.18 -1.06
CA MET A 115 0.44 10.74 -2.04
C MET A 115 0.19 11.44 -3.36
N ILE A 116 1.25 11.91 -3.99
CA ILE A 116 1.22 12.46 -5.33
C ILE A 116 1.57 11.34 -6.30
N MET A 117 0.71 11.09 -7.27
CA MET A 117 1.00 10.16 -8.36
C MET A 117 2.01 10.77 -9.31
N ALA A 118 3.03 10.01 -9.70
CA ALA A 118 4.09 10.47 -10.58
C ALA A 118 4.33 9.47 -11.73
N ASP A 119 4.83 9.98 -12.85
CA ASP A 119 5.26 9.17 -13.99
C ASP A 119 6.61 8.47 -13.74
N GLN A 120 7.19 7.88 -14.78
CA GLN A 120 8.45 7.14 -14.70
C GLN A 120 9.66 8.03 -14.39
N GLU A 121 9.58 9.32 -14.70
CA GLU A 121 10.56 10.36 -14.47
C GLU A 121 10.32 11.13 -13.16
N TYR A 122 9.36 10.68 -12.35
CA TYR A 122 8.90 11.30 -11.10
C TYR A 122 8.24 12.67 -11.28
N GLN A 123 7.68 12.95 -12.48
CA GLN A 123 6.87 14.16 -12.68
C GLN A 123 5.45 13.92 -12.18
N PRO A 124 4.88 14.82 -11.36
CA PRO A 124 3.50 14.70 -10.89
C PRO A 124 2.49 14.61 -12.04
N THR A 125 1.58 13.65 -11.98
CA THR A 125 0.50 13.47 -12.98
C THR A 125 -0.74 14.30 -12.68
N GLY A 126 -0.76 15.04 -11.55
CA GLY A 126 -1.92 15.80 -11.08
C GLY A 126 -2.90 15.01 -10.21
N GLU A 127 -2.74 13.70 -10.10
CA GLU A 127 -3.54 12.87 -9.19
C GLU A 127 -2.95 12.85 -7.78
N ILE A 128 -3.80 13.08 -6.78
CA ILE A 128 -3.44 13.02 -5.35
C ILE A 128 -4.41 12.07 -4.65
N PHE A 129 -3.84 11.13 -3.91
CA PHE A 129 -4.60 10.25 -3.02
C PHE A 129 -4.44 10.73 -1.58
N LEU A 130 -5.58 11.08 -0.94
CA LEU A 130 -5.62 11.49 0.46
C LEU A 130 -6.61 10.60 1.22
N PRO A 131 -6.22 9.98 2.34
CA PRO A 131 -7.16 9.36 3.27
C PRO A 131 -8.13 10.38 3.86
N HIS A 132 -9.36 9.96 4.20
CA HIS A 132 -10.44 10.92 4.47
C HIS A 132 -10.53 11.37 5.92
N ASN A 133 -10.31 10.47 6.88
CA ASN A 133 -10.64 10.71 8.29
C ASN A 133 -9.56 10.17 9.24
N SER A 134 -9.28 10.90 10.31
CA SER A 134 -8.57 10.37 11.49
C SER A 134 -9.52 9.60 12.42
N GLY A 135 -8.95 8.79 13.30
CA GLY A 135 -9.69 8.07 14.34
C GLY A 135 -9.80 6.58 14.07
N ASN A 136 -10.96 6.00 14.36
CA ASN A 136 -11.19 4.57 14.20
C ASN A 136 -11.62 4.25 12.75
N VAL A 137 -10.65 3.93 11.90
CA VAL A 137 -10.84 3.62 10.47
C VAL A 137 -10.87 2.12 10.18
N PHE A 138 -10.95 1.28 11.21
CA PHE A 138 -10.95 -0.18 11.05
C PHE A 138 -12.02 -0.68 10.06
N TRP A 139 -13.23 -0.14 10.18
CA TRP A 139 -14.33 -0.53 9.29
C TRP A 139 -14.15 -0.04 7.86
N ASP A 140 -13.58 1.15 7.68
CA ASP A 140 -13.29 1.71 6.36
C ASP A 140 -12.21 0.89 5.64
N LEU A 141 -11.19 0.45 6.38
CA LEU A 141 -10.18 -0.48 5.87
C LEU A 141 -10.79 -1.83 5.50
N LEU A 142 -11.68 -2.39 6.32
CA LEU A 142 -12.39 -3.63 5.99
C LEU A 142 -13.24 -3.50 4.72
N GLU A 143 -13.78 -2.32 4.47
CA GLU A 143 -14.59 -2.02 3.28
C GLU A 143 -13.77 -1.62 2.06
N LEU A 144 -12.43 -1.55 2.16
CA LEU A 144 -11.55 -1.01 1.13
C LEU A 144 -11.87 0.47 0.79
N ASP A 145 -12.27 1.27 1.79
CA ASP A 145 -12.69 2.67 1.63
C ASP A 145 -11.71 3.68 2.25
N PHE A 146 -10.56 3.24 2.66
CA PHE A 146 -9.53 4.08 3.23
C PHE A 146 -8.24 3.94 2.40
N PRO A 147 -7.96 4.86 1.46
CA PRO A 147 -6.79 4.77 0.60
C PRO A 147 -5.51 5.04 1.40
N VAL A 148 -4.83 3.99 1.82
CA VAL A 148 -3.55 4.05 2.53
C VAL A 148 -2.52 3.19 1.82
N MET A 149 -1.29 3.70 1.72
CA MET A 149 -0.15 2.97 1.14
C MET A 149 1.10 3.13 2.02
N PRO A 150 2.04 2.20 1.94
CA PRO A 150 3.27 2.23 2.73
C PRO A 150 4.03 3.55 2.64
N LEU A 151 4.14 4.10 1.42
CA LEU A 151 4.83 5.37 1.16
C LEU A 151 4.31 6.54 2.00
N SER A 152 3.00 6.59 2.27
CA SER A 152 2.38 7.72 2.98
C SER A 152 2.33 7.56 4.50
N THR A 153 2.84 6.44 5.05
CA THR A 153 2.65 6.08 6.46
C THR A 153 3.91 6.19 7.31
N LEU A 154 3.70 6.48 8.60
CA LEU A 154 4.68 6.30 9.68
C LEU A 154 3.99 5.53 10.81
N ILE A 155 4.56 4.39 11.20
CA ILE A 155 3.95 3.41 12.10
C ILE A 155 4.70 3.41 13.44
N ARG A 156 3.98 3.44 14.56
CA ARG A 156 4.57 3.21 15.88
C ARG A 156 5.08 1.77 15.97
N LYS A 157 6.38 1.60 16.21
CA LYS A 157 7.03 0.28 16.13
C LYS A 157 6.42 -0.75 17.09
N GLU A 158 5.99 -0.32 18.28
CA GLU A 158 5.36 -1.22 19.25
C GLU A 158 4.07 -1.89 18.75
N CYS A 159 3.39 -1.31 17.75
CA CYS A 159 2.21 -1.92 17.16
C CYS A 159 2.50 -3.33 16.63
N PHE A 160 3.71 -3.55 16.06
CA PHE A 160 4.11 -4.87 15.56
C PHE A 160 4.24 -5.92 16.67
N LEU A 161 4.50 -5.52 17.91
CA LEU A 161 4.53 -6.44 19.05
C LEU A 161 3.13 -6.95 19.39
N ARG A 162 2.11 -6.13 19.16
CA ARG A 162 0.72 -6.47 19.49
C ARG A 162 -0.02 -7.17 18.35
N VAL A 163 0.14 -6.69 17.12
CA VAL A 163 -0.60 -7.23 15.97
C VAL A 163 0.22 -8.22 15.14
N GLY A 164 1.52 -8.40 15.44
CA GLY A 164 2.45 -9.24 14.68
C GLY A 164 3.00 -8.54 13.43
N LEU A 165 3.87 -9.24 12.72
CA LEU A 165 4.56 -8.76 11.52
C LEU A 165 3.69 -8.91 10.25
N LEU A 166 4.21 -8.46 9.10
CA LEU A 166 3.57 -8.62 7.80
C LEU A 166 3.48 -10.11 7.43
N ASN A 167 2.37 -10.49 6.81
CA ASN A 167 2.14 -11.88 6.39
C ASN A 167 2.76 -12.15 5.01
N GLN A 168 3.88 -12.85 4.97
CA GLN A 168 4.63 -13.17 3.75
C GLN A 168 3.85 -14.00 2.72
N LYS A 169 2.72 -14.61 3.11
CA LYS A 169 1.84 -15.35 2.19
C LYS A 169 0.92 -14.44 1.37
N LEU A 170 0.86 -13.15 1.73
CA LEU A 170 -0.01 -12.15 1.11
C LEU A 170 0.81 -11.27 0.17
N LYS A 171 0.99 -11.73 -1.07
CA LYS A 171 1.72 -10.93 -2.06
C LYS A 171 0.84 -9.79 -2.59
N GLY A 172 1.31 -8.55 -2.43
CA GLY A 172 0.68 -7.33 -2.96
C GLY A 172 -0.56 -6.85 -2.21
N ILE A 173 -0.80 -7.37 -0.98
CA ILE A 173 -1.83 -6.93 -0.04
C ILE A 173 -1.37 -7.11 1.42
N ASP A 174 -0.10 -7.35 1.62
CA ASP A 174 0.52 -7.50 2.93
C ASP A 174 0.51 -6.21 3.75
N ASP A 175 0.59 -5.07 3.08
CA ASP A 175 0.44 -3.74 3.63
C ASP A 175 -1.00 -3.47 4.09
N TRP A 176 -1.99 -3.81 3.26
CA TRP A 176 -3.39 -3.66 3.63
C TRP A 176 -3.75 -4.51 4.86
N ASP A 177 -3.24 -5.73 4.93
CA ASP A 177 -3.43 -6.63 6.08
C ASP A 177 -2.89 -6.01 7.38
N ILE A 178 -1.64 -5.52 7.36
CA ILE A 178 -1.02 -4.95 8.57
C ILE A 178 -1.72 -3.67 9.00
N PHE A 179 -2.08 -2.76 8.07
CA PHE A 179 -2.80 -1.53 8.40
C PHE A 179 -4.18 -1.83 9.01
N THR A 180 -4.91 -2.82 8.49
CA THR A 180 -6.20 -3.24 9.04
C THR A 180 -6.05 -3.80 10.46
N ARG A 181 -5.03 -4.64 10.71
CA ARG A 181 -4.77 -5.18 12.05
C ARG A 181 -4.33 -4.12 13.06
N ILE A 182 -3.57 -3.11 12.63
CA ILE A 182 -3.22 -1.99 13.50
C ILE A 182 -4.47 -1.15 13.79
N ALA A 183 -5.27 -0.82 12.78
CA ALA A 183 -6.48 -0.01 12.94
C ALA A 183 -7.60 -0.70 13.75
N GLU A 184 -7.56 -2.04 13.91
CA GLU A 184 -8.45 -2.75 14.84
C GLU A 184 -8.18 -2.35 16.28
N VAL A 185 -6.94 -2.02 16.61
CA VAL A 185 -6.47 -1.85 18.00
C VAL A 185 -6.21 -0.39 18.35
N TYR A 186 -5.81 0.41 17.35
CA TYR A 186 -5.35 1.77 17.53
C TYR A 186 -6.10 2.74 16.63
N PRO A 187 -6.40 3.97 17.09
CA PRO A 187 -6.82 5.04 16.20
C PRO A 187 -5.68 5.43 15.24
N ILE A 188 -6.06 6.06 14.13
CA ILE A 188 -5.15 6.46 13.07
C ILE A 188 -5.21 7.98 12.90
N LEU A 189 -4.08 8.59 12.56
CA LEU A 189 -4.00 10.00 12.23
C LEU A 189 -3.92 10.18 10.70
N VAL A 190 -4.55 11.24 10.21
CA VAL A 190 -4.43 11.71 8.83
C VAL A 190 -3.91 13.14 8.83
N ILE A 191 -2.85 13.39 8.07
CA ILE A 191 -2.29 14.73 7.82
C ILE A 191 -2.67 15.11 6.39
N ASP A 192 -3.33 16.27 6.22
CA ASP A 192 -3.70 16.80 4.90
C ASP A 192 -2.50 17.50 4.24
N GLN A 193 -1.43 16.72 4.03
CA GLN A 193 -0.24 17.14 3.30
C GLN A 193 0.37 15.94 2.54
N PRO A 194 1.06 16.17 1.41
CA PRO A 194 1.70 15.11 0.67
C PRO A 194 2.96 14.60 1.40
N MET A 195 3.08 13.28 1.46
CA MET A 195 4.19 12.58 2.12
C MET A 195 5.23 12.05 1.13
N GLY A 196 4.84 11.82 -0.12
CA GLY A 196 5.74 11.24 -1.12
C GLY A 196 5.17 11.25 -2.53
N LEU A 197 6.05 10.86 -3.47
CA LEU A 197 5.74 10.63 -4.87
C LEU A 197 5.66 9.12 -5.10
N TYR A 198 4.48 8.64 -5.50
CA TYR A 198 4.26 7.26 -5.91
C TYR A 198 4.52 7.14 -7.41
N ARG A 199 5.56 6.40 -7.77
CA ARG A 199 5.91 6.17 -9.17
C ARG A 199 4.98 5.13 -9.78
N GLN A 200 4.17 5.53 -10.74
CA GLN A 200 3.22 4.63 -11.39
C GLN A 200 3.95 3.45 -12.06
N PRO A 201 3.45 2.21 -11.91
CA PRO A 201 4.07 1.05 -12.53
C PRO A 201 3.99 1.13 -14.05
N THR A 202 5.04 0.65 -14.74
CA THR A 202 5.00 0.52 -16.19
C THR A 202 3.99 -0.55 -16.62
N PRO A 203 3.39 -0.43 -17.82
CA PRO A 203 2.50 -1.46 -18.34
C PRO A 203 3.16 -2.85 -18.47
N SER A 204 4.49 -2.90 -18.55
CA SER A 204 5.29 -4.12 -18.62
C SER A 204 5.69 -4.70 -17.26
N SER A 205 5.40 -4.00 -16.15
CA SER A 205 5.69 -4.51 -14.81
C SER A 205 4.75 -5.65 -14.42
N ASP A 206 5.19 -6.54 -13.50
CA ASP A 206 4.36 -7.60 -12.93
C ASP A 206 3.10 -7.08 -12.21
N GLN A 207 3.06 -5.79 -11.91
CA GLN A 207 1.88 -5.07 -11.40
C GLN A 207 0.91 -4.70 -12.52
N GLY A 208 1.27 -4.95 -13.77
CA GLY A 208 0.45 -4.66 -14.95
C GLY A 208 -0.83 -5.51 -15.05
N SER A 209 -1.70 -5.08 -15.93
CA SER A 209 -3.13 -5.40 -16.04
C SER A 209 -3.56 -6.88 -16.05
N SER A 210 -2.71 -7.81 -16.48
CA SER A 210 -3.11 -9.23 -16.59
C SER A 210 -3.14 -9.99 -15.25
N SER A 211 -2.38 -9.53 -14.26
CA SER A 211 -2.32 -10.13 -12.91
C SER A 211 -3.38 -9.58 -11.97
N GLN A 212 -3.94 -8.40 -12.24
CA GLN A 212 -4.83 -7.67 -11.32
C GLN A 212 -6.10 -8.45 -10.94
N ALA A 213 -6.75 -9.12 -11.90
CA ALA A 213 -7.97 -9.89 -11.59
C ALA A 213 -7.70 -11.02 -10.58
N THR A 214 -6.61 -11.76 -10.78
CA THR A 214 -6.24 -12.87 -9.89
C THR A 214 -5.79 -12.33 -8.52
N GLN A 215 -5.04 -11.24 -8.49
CA GLN A 215 -4.61 -10.59 -7.26
C GLN A 215 -5.81 -10.04 -6.49
N LEU A 216 -6.73 -9.34 -7.15
CA LEU A 216 -7.92 -8.78 -6.50
C LEU A 216 -8.87 -9.87 -5.97
N LEU A 217 -9.00 -11.01 -6.67
CA LEU A 217 -9.75 -12.16 -6.18
C LEU A 217 -9.10 -12.81 -4.95
N LYS A 218 -7.76 -12.87 -4.91
CA LYS A 218 -7.02 -13.33 -3.72
C LYS A 218 -7.18 -12.33 -2.58
N ALA A 219 -7.02 -11.03 -2.87
CA ALA A 219 -7.20 -9.94 -1.93
C ALA A 219 -8.61 -9.95 -1.32
N SER A 220 -9.66 -10.09 -2.12
CA SER A 220 -11.04 -10.16 -1.63
C SER A 220 -11.28 -11.33 -0.68
N ARG A 221 -10.68 -12.49 -0.95
CA ARG A 221 -10.78 -13.66 -0.06
C ARG A 221 -10.07 -13.40 1.28
N HIS A 222 -8.91 -12.75 1.23
CA HIS A 222 -8.18 -12.40 2.45
C HIS A 222 -8.93 -11.33 3.23
N GLN A 223 -9.42 -10.29 2.56
CA GLN A 223 -10.22 -9.23 3.17
C GLN A 223 -11.45 -9.81 3.92
N LEU A 224 -12.09 -10.82 3.36
CA LEU A 224 -13.18 -11.51 4.06
C LEU A 224 -12.71 -12.28 5.30
N LYS A 225 -11.45 -12.75 5.36
CA LYS A 225 -10.88 -13.38 6.56
C LYS A 225 -10.63 -12.35 7.67
N LEU A 226 -10.34 -11.10 7.33
CA LEU A 226 -10.20 -10.03 8.31
C LEU A 226 -11.51 -9.74 9.08
N LEU A 227 -12.68 -10.17 8.55
CA LEU A 227 -13.93 -10.17 9.29
C LEU A 227 -13.97 -11.19 10.46
N GLU A 228 -12.94 -12.02 10.58
CA GLU A 228 -12.76 -12.92 11.73
C GLU A 228 -11.89 -12.30 12.84
N LEU A 229 -11.37 -11.08 12.65
CA LEU A 229 -10.68 -10.32 13.69
C LEU A 229 -11.63 -10.07 14.89
N PRO A 230 -11.12 -9.99 16.13
CA PRO A 230 -11.93 -9.91 17.35
C PRO A 230 -13.03 -8.87 17.30
N SER A 231 -12.70 -7.62 16.91
CA SER A 231 -13.67 -6.52 16.84
C SER A 231 -14.76 -6.76 15.79
N ALA A 232 -14.39 -7.34 14.64
CA ALA A 232 -15.36 -7.68 13.61
C ALA A 232 -16.25 -8.86 14.02
N ARG A 233 -15.72 -9.86 14.76
CA ARG A 233 -16.50 -10.99 15.28
C ARG A 233 -17.49 -10.57 16.36
N ALA A 234 -17.13 -9.60 17.20
CA ALA A 234 -17.98 -9.08 18.25
C ALA A 234 -19.09 -8.16 17.73
N ALA A 235 -18.99 -7.67 16.50
CA ALA A 235 -19.98 -6.78 15.91
C ALA A 235 -21.31 -7.49 15.57
N ASP A 236 -22.39 -6.69 15.48
CA ASP A 236 -23.70 -7.17 15.06
C ASP A 236 -23.62 -7.95 13.72
N PRO A 237 -24.28 -9.11 13.61
CA PRO A 237 -24.28 -9.91 12.38
C PRO A 237 -24.78 -9.15 11.14
N GLY A 238 -25.68 -8.16 11.31
CA GLY A 238 -26.17 -7.29 10.23
C GLY A 238 -25.08 -6.37 9.73
N VAL A 239 -24.30 -5.77 10.64
CA VAL A 239 -23.12 -4.95 10.32
C VAL A 239 -22.08 -5.77 9.54
N ARG A 240 -21.73 -6.96 10.03
CA ARG A 240 -20.78 -7.86 9.33
C ARG A 240 -21.26 -8.21 7.92
N ARG A 241 -22.55 -8.55 7.75
CA ARG A 241 -23.12 -8.84 6.43
C ARG A 241 -23.09 -7.62 5.50
N ALA A 242 -23.36 -6.43 6.04
CA ALA A 242 -23.31 -5.19 5.27
C ALA A 242 -21.90 -4.88 4.78
N ILE A 243 -20.89 -4.99 5.65
CA ILE A 243 -19.47 -4.78 5.33
C ILE A 243 -19.03 -5.81 4.27
N ARG A 244 -19.27 -7.10 4.50
CA ARG A 244 -18.96 -8.15 3.53
C ARG A 244 -19.54 -7.83 2.15
N ARG A 245 -20.79 -7.39 2.08
CA ARG A 245 -21.45 -7.02 0.83
C ARG A 245 -20.78 -5.80 0.18
N ARG A 246 -20.43 -4.75 0.96
CA ARG A 246 -19.76 -3.54 0.44
C ARG A 246 -18.37 -3.88 -0.10
N THR A 247 -17.56 -4.64 0.64
CA THR A 247 -16.24 -5.11 0.22
C THR A 247 -16.31 -5.88 -1.11
N LEU A 248 -17.21 -6.87 -1.20
CA LEU A 248 -17.38 -7.65 -2.45
C LEU A 248 -17.85 -6.79 -3.62
N ASN A 249 -18.72 -5.81 -3.34
CA ASN A 249 -19.19 -4.86 -4.37
C ASN A 249 -18.02 -3.99 -4.88
N ARG A 250 -17.17 -3.46 -4.00
CA ARG A 250 -16.01 -2.65 -4.41
C ARG A 250 -15.03 -3.46 -5.24
N CYS A 251 -14.70 -4.68 -4.80
CA CYS A 251 -13.85 -5.57 -5.59
C CYS A 251 -14.44 -5.87 -6.97
N ALA A 252 -15.75 -6.13 -7.05
CA ALA A 252 -16.43 -6.35 -8.33
C ALA A 252 -16.41 -5.09 -9.21
N ASP A 253 -16.66 -3.91 -8.63
CA ASP A 253 -16.63 -2.64 -9.37
C ASP A 253 -15.23 -2.33 -9.91
N THR A 254 -14.17 -2.60 -9.14
CA THR A 254 -12.78 -2.44 -9.59
C THR A 254 -12.48 -3.37 -10.76
N LEU A 255 -12.90 -4.64 -10.69
CA LEU A 255 -12.72 -5.59 -11.81
C LEU A 255 -13.47 -5.15 -13.07
N LEU A 256 -14.70 -4.65 -12.94
CA LEU A 256 -15.48 -4.13 -14.06
C LEU A 256 -14.85 -2.86 -14.65
N TRP A 257 -14.35 -1.97 -13.82
CA TRP A 257 -13.65 -0.77 -14.27
C TRP A 257 -12.37 -1.13 -15.04
N THR A 258 -11.56 -2.04 -14.51
CA THR A 258 -10.36 -2.55 -15.18
C THR A 258 -10.71 -3.21 -16.52
N ALA A 259 -11.80 -4.00 -16.56
CA ALA A 259 -12.27 -4.63 -17.79
C ALA A 259 -12.66 -3.59 -18.85
N ALA A 260 -13.35 -2.51 -18.47
CA ALA A 260 -13.72 -1.44 -19.40
C ALA A 260 -12.48 -0.72 -19.97
N HIS A 261 -11.48 -0.46 -19.13
CA HIS A 261 -10.23 0.15 -19.58
C HIS A 261 -9.41 -0.77 -20.50
N GLN A 262 -9.41 -2.08 -20.24
CA GLN A 262 -8.76 -3.07 -21.09
C GLN A 262 -9.50 -3.28 -22.42
N LEU A 263 -10.82 -3.12 -22.42
CA LEU A 263 -11.62 -3.18 -23.65
C LEU A 263 -11.24 -2.07 -24.63
N SER A 264 -11.00 -0.85 -24.14
CA SER A 264 -10.54 0.28 -24.98
C SER A 264 -9.14 0.07 -25.57
N ARG A 265 -8.36 -0.87 -24.99
CA ARG A 265 -7.01 -1.26 -25.47
C ARG A 265 -7.00 -2.52 -26.31
N GLY A 266 -8.16 -3.15 -26.56
CA GLY A 266 -8.26 -4.40 -27.31
C GLY A 266 -7.79 -5.67 -26.57
N GLU A 267 -7.64 -5.61 -25.23
CA GLU A 267 -7.14 -6.71 -24.39
C GLU A 267 -8.25 -7.72 -24.04
N TYR A 268 -8.93 -8.31 -25.01
CA TYR A 268 -10.16 -9.12 -24.82
C TYR A 268 -10.03 -10.27 -23.82
N GLY A 269 -8.88 -10.94 -23.77
CA GLY A 269 -8.63 -12.04 -22.83
C GLY A 269 -8.59 -11.57 -21.37
N ALA A 270 -8.08 -10.36 -21.11
CA ALA A 270 -8.06 -9.74 -19.80
C ALA A 270 -9.46 -9.24 -19.40
N VAL A 271 -10.19 -8.65 -20.33
CA VAL A 271 -11.61 -8.26 -20.16
C VAL A 271 -12.44 -9.45 -19.69
N PHE A 272 -12.34 -10.60 -20.39
CA PHE A 272 -13.09 -11.81 -20.03
C PHE A 272 -12.77 -12.27 -18.61
N ARG A 273 -11.48 -12.33 -18.23
CA ARG A 273 -11.06 -12.72 -16.87
C ARG A 273 -11.60 -11.79 -15.80
N ASN A 274 -11.57 -10.48 -16.02
CA ASN A 274 -12.03 -9.49 -15.06
C ASN A 274 -13.57 -9.53 -14.91
N VAL A 275 -14.31 -9.64 -16.01
CA VAL A 275 -15.78 -9.78 -15.98
C VAL A 275 -16.17 -11.07 -15.25
N LEU A 276 -15.53 -12.20 -15.56
CA LEU A 276 -15.79 -13.46 -14.87
C LEU A 276 -15.43 -13.37 -13.38
N GLY A 277 -14.36 -12.66 -13.03
CA GLY A 277 -13.99 -12.37 -11.65
C GLY A 277 -15.06 -11.59 -10.92
N ALA A 278 -15.58 -10.52 -11.53
CA ALA A 278 -16.66 -9.69 -10.97
C ALA A 278 -17.95 -10.50 -10.75
N LEU A 279 -18.31 -11.35 -11.71
CA LEU A 279 -19.47 -12.27 -11.60
C LEU A 279 -19.33 -13.24 -10.44
N ARG A 280 -18.12 -13.78 -10.20
CA ARG A 280 -17.85 -14.68 -9.07
C ARG A 280 -17.98 -13.97 -7.71
N LEU A 281 -17.67 -12.68 -7.64
CA LEU A 281 -17.81 -11.89 -6.40
C LEU A 281 -19.24 -11.44 -6.14
N ASN A 282 -19.92 -10.95 -7.18
CA ASN A 282 -21.34 -10.56 -7.12
C ASN A 282 -22.00 -10.64 -8.49
N PRO A 283 -22.74 -11.72 -8.79
CA PRO A 283 -23.38 -11.91 -10.09
C PRO A 283 -24.43 -10.85 -10.44
N PHE A 284 -25.08 -10.25 -9.41
CA PHE A 284 -26.09 -9.22 -9.61
C PHE A 284 -25.50 -7.82 -9.84
N ARG A 285 -24.17 -7.65 -9.70
CA ARG A 285 -23.55 -6.33 -9.85
C ARG A 285 -23.55 -5.84 -11.29
N ILE A 286 -23.41 -6.75 -12.25
CA ILE A 286 -23.41 -6.44 -13.68
C ILE A 286 -24.80 -5.93 -14.14
N ALA A 287 -25.88 -6.38 -13.50
CA ALA A 287 -27.25 -5.99 -13.87
C ALA A 287 -27.68 -4.61 -13.32
N ARG A 288 -26.83 -3.89 -12.57
CA ARG A 288 -27.21 -2.60 -11.97
C ARG A 288 -26.76 -1.42 -12.83
N PRO A 289 -27.70 -0.60 -13.40
CA PRO A 289 -27.39 0.56 -14.27
C PRO A 289 -26.48 1.61 -13.62
N ARG A 290 -26.53 1.75 -12.28
CA ARG A 290 -25.68 2.70 -11.53
C ARG A 290 -24.19 2.37 -11.57
N ALA A 291 -23.82 1.09 -11.69
CA ALA A 291 -22.42 0.68 -11.84
C ALA A 291 -21.84 1.22 -13.16
N TYR A 292 -22.62 1.15 -14.22
CA TYR A 292 -22.23 1.63 -15.56
C TYR A 292 -22.21 3.16 -15.66
N LYS A 293 -23.08 3.87 -14.92
CA LYS A 293 -23.12 5.33 -14.93
C LYS A 293 -21.83 5.93 -14.35
N LYS A 294 -21.32 5.38 -13.25
CA LYS A 294 -20.01 5.76 -12.69
C LYS A 294 -18.85 5.36 -13.61
N LEU A 295 -18.97 4.23 -14.30
CA LEU A 295 -18.00 3.75 -15.28
C LEU A 295 -17.93 4.70 -16.49
N ALA A 296 -19.09 5.06 -17.06
CA ALA A 296 -19.18 5.96 -18.18
C ALA A 296 -18.69 7.38 -17.85
N GLN A 297 -19.03 7.91 -16.66
CA GLN A 297 -18.54 9.22 -16.21
C GLN A 297 -17.01 9.26 -16.08
N ARG A 298 -16.37 8.19 -15.57
CA ARG A 298 -14.91 8.10 -15.46
C ARG A 298 -14.21 7.89 -16.81
N LEU A 299 -14.82 7.14 -17.74
CA LEU A 299 -14.31 6.98 -19.10
C LEU A 299 -14.37 8.28 -19.90
N ILE A 300 -15.43 9.09 -19.72
CA ILE A 300 -15.55 10.40 -20.35
C ILE A 300 -14.47 11.35 -19.81
N LEU A 301 -14.23 11.37 -18.50
CA LEU A 301 -13.20 12.21 -17.88
C LEU A 301 -11.77 11.80 -18.27
N SER A 302 -11.50 10.52 -18.58
CA SER A 302 -10.18 10.05 -19.01
C SER A 302 -9.88 10.33 -20.49
N HIS A 303 -10.83 10.80 -21.29
CA HIS A 303 -10.66 11.18 -22.70
C HIS A 303 -10.62 12.71 -22.94
N THR A 304 -10.71 13.49 -21.87
CA THR A 304 -10.67 14.97 -21.91
C THR A 304 -9.32 15.57 -21.44
N HIS A 305 -8.28 14.72 -21.31
CA HIS A 305 -6.90 15.14 -21.01
C HIS A 305 -5.92 14.53 -21.98
#